data_6e4725ed02e0de5e13e6eec2dc4bcc18
#
_entry.id   6e4725ed02e0de5e13e6eec2dc4bcc18
#
_cell.length_a   1.000
_cell.length_b   1.000
_cell.length_c   1.000
_cell.angle_alpha   90.00
_cell.angle_beta   90.00
_cell.angle_gamma   90.00
#
_symmetry.space_group_name_H-M   'P 1'
#
loop_
_entity.id
_entity.type
_entity.pdbx_description
1 polymer ?
#
loop_
_entity_poly.entity_id
_entity_poly.type
_entity_poly.pdbx_seq_one_letter_code
_entity_poly.pdbx_strand_id
1 'polypeptide(L)'
;MTRYEIEPRNRVRQLAEKAHYDHDSVHGVLDAGLVSQVAFSQGDQPFIVPMIYGRQGQTLYLHGARKARLVRLLAANPKVCVHVTLLDGIVLARSTFSSSMNYRSVSVFGSPELVDDPAEKEAALRVISEQVMPGRWAEVRPSTDRE
;
A
#
# COMPACT_ATOMS: atom_id res chain seq x y z
N MET A 1 -10.03 18.39 -10.66
CA MET A 1 -9.64 17.17 -9.92
C MET A 1 -8.56 16.46 -10.68
N THR A 2 -7.41 16.26 -10.06
CA THR A 2 -6.31 15.46 -10.62
C THR A 2 -6.73 13.99 -10.61
N ARG A 3 -6.39 13.27 -11.68
CA ARG A 3 -6.84 11.91 -11.88
C ARG A 3 -5.70 11.03 -12.41
N TYR A 4 -5.66 9.79 -11.98
CA TYR A 4 -4.77 8.78 -12.54
C TYR A 4 -5.21 8.38 -13.95
N GLU A 5 -4.24 8.12 -14.81
CA GLU A 5 -4.49 7.59 -16.15
C GLU A 5 -5.04 6.16 -16.08
N ILE A 6 -6.02 5.86 -16.93
CA ILE A 6 -6.62 4.53 -16.99
C ILE A 6 -5.90 3.70 -18.04
N GLU A 7 -5.11 2.76 -17.57
CA GLU A 7 -4.35 1.82 -18.39
C GLU A 7 -5.02 0.42 -18.35
N PRO A 8 -4.66 -0.50 -19.27
CA PRO A 8 -5.19 -1.86 -19.26
C PRO A 8 -5.04 -2.62 -17.94
N ARG A 9 -3.94 -2.36 -17.20
CA ARG A 9 -3.60 -3.03 -15.92
C ARG A 9 -4.43 -2.54 -14.74
N ASN A 10 -4.89 -1.29 -14.74
CA ASN A 10 -5.65 -0.70 -13.63
C ASN A 10 -7.14 -0.50 -13.94
N ARG A 11 -7.57 -0.84 -15.15
CA ARG A 11 -8.96 -0.66 -15.58
C ARG A 11 -9.90 -1.67 -14.92
N VAL A 12 -10.81 -1.19 -14.10
CA VAL A 12 -11.94 -1.98 -13.59
C VAL A 12 -12.95 -2.19 -14.73
N ARG A 13 -13.28 -3.45 -15.01
CA ARG A 13 -14.20 -3.81 -16.10
C ARG A 13 -15.58 -4.21 -15.60
N GLN A 14 -15.64 -4.94 -14.49
CA GLN A 14 -16.90 -5.33 -13.87
C GLN A 14 -17.37 -4.25 -12.91
N LEU A 15 -18.61 -3.79 -13.04
CA LEU A 15 -19.19 -2.69 -12.26
C LEU A 15 -18.30 -1.42 -12.35
N ALA A 16 -17.97 -1.03 -13.60
CA ALA A 16 -17.05 0.07 -13.88
C ALA A 16 -17.53 1.42 -13.30
N GLU A 17 -18.82 1.55 -13.05
CA GLU A 17 -19.42 2.71 -12.38
C GLU A 17 -19.00 2.87 -10.90
N LYS A 18 -18.47 1.82 -10.30
CA LYS A 18 -17.91 1.86 -8.93
C LYS A 18 -16.41 2.16 -8.90
N ALA A 19 -15.78 2.32 -10.06
CA ALA A 19 -14.36 2.58 -10.15
C ALA A 19 -14.06 4.09 -10.01
N HIS A 20 -13.16 4.41 -9.11
CA HIS A 20 -12.65 5.76 -8.87
C HIS A 20 -11.16 5.83 -9.20
N TYR A 21 -10.77 6.87 -9.95
CA TYR A 21 -9.37 7.09 -10.35
C TYR A 21 -8.90 8.49 -10.00
N ASP A 22 -9.74 9.28 -9.33
CA ASP A 22 -9.37 10.59 -8.80
C ASP A 22 -8.43 10.43 -7.58
N HIS A 23 -7.54 11.39 -7.41
CA HIS A 23 -6.55 11.34 -6.33
C HIS A 23 -7.20 11.31 -4.95
N ASP A 24 -8.28 12.04 -4.74
CA ASP A 24 -8.93 12.17 -3.43
C ASP A 24 -9.51 10.83 -2.98
N SER A 25 -10.21 10.11 -3.87
CA SER A 25 -10.74 8.78 -3.57
C SER A 25 -9.64 7.75 -3.31
N VAL A 26 -8.60 7.73 -4.17
CA VAL A 26 -7.47 6.79 -4.04
C VAL A 26 -6.68 7.07 -2.76
N HIS A 27 -6.30 8.32 -2.53
CA HIS A 27 -5.56 8.72 -1.34
C HIS A 27 -6.37 8.51 -0.06
N GLY A 28 -7.68 8.77 -0.06
CA GLY A 28 -8.55 8.54 1.09
C GLY A 28 -8.57 7.08 1.56
N VAL A 29 -8.50 6.12 0.63
CA VAL A 29 -8.37 4.70 0.99
C VAL A 29 -6.97 4.38 1.52
N LEU A 30 -5.92 4.90 0.87
CA LEU A 30 -4.55 4.68 1.29
C LEU A 30 -4.24 5.31 2.65
N ASP A 31 -4.77 6.50 2.94
CA ASP A 31 -4.55 7.19 4.21
C ASP A 31 -5.34 6.56 5.38
N ALA A 32 -6.45 5.90 5.08
CA ALA A 32 -7.24 5.18 6.09
C ALA A 32 -6.72 3.76 6.38
N GLY A 33 -5.91 3.19 5.46
CA GLY A 33 -5.37 1.85 5.61
C GLY A 33 -4.10 1.83 6.46
N LEU A 34 -3.88 0.72 7.19
CA LEU A 34 -2.68 0.51 8.01
C LEU A 34 -1.78 -0.60 7.45
N VAL A 35 -2.39 -1.58 6.80
CA VAL A 35 -1.69 -2.75 6.26
C VAL A 35 -1.97 -2.86 4.77
N SER A 36 -0.93 -2.99 3.99
CA SER A 36 -1.00 -3.33 2.57
C SER A 36 -0.64 -4.78 2.32
N GLN A 37 -1.12 -5.31 1.22
CA GLN A 37 -0.68 -6.58 0.65
C GLN A 37 0.24 -6.26 -0.54
N VAL A 38 1.52 -6.58 -0.40
CA VAL A 38 2.52 -6.34 -1.44
C VAL A 38 2.69 -7.60 -2.27
N ALA A 39 2.28 -7.54 -3.52
CA ALA A 39 2.36 -8.64 -4.48
C ALA A 39 3.49 -8.41 -5.49
N PHE A 40 4.25 -9.46 -5.74
CA PHE A 40 5.37 -9.50 -6.70
C PHE A 40 5.56 -10.93 -7.21
N SER A 41 6.39 -11.10 -8.23
CA SER A 41 6.73 -12.44 -8.76
C SER A 41 8.23 -12.70 -8.65
N GLN A 42 8.60 -13.96 -8.43
CA GLN A 42 9.97 -14.44 -8.57
C GLN A 42 9.94 -15.56 -9.61
N GLY A 43 10.45 -15.26 -10.80
CA GLY A 43 10.15 -16.09 -11.98
C GLY A 43 8.64 -16.12 -12.21
N ASP A 44 8.09 -17.31 -12.41
CA ASP A 44 6.65 -17.51 -12.62
C ASP A 44 5.85 -17.66 -11.30
N GLN A 45 6.52 -17.67 -10.15
CA GLN A 45 5.86 -17.86 -8.86
C GLN A 45 5.43 -16.50 -8.28
N PRO A 46 4.10 -16.26 -8.13
CA PRO A 46 3.61 -15.08 -7.42
C PRO A 46 3.75 -15.23 -5.91
N PHE A 47 4.02 -14.10 -5.26
CA PHE A 47 4.08 -13.94 -3.81
C PHE A 47 3.23 -12.77 -3.37
N ILE A 48 2.71 -12.84 -2.16
CA ILE A 48 2.02 -11.75 -1.49
C ILE A 48 2.47 -11.69 -0.03
N VAL A 49 2.78 -10.49 0.47
CA VAL A 49 3.26 -10.27 1.84
C VAL A 49 2.55 -9.07 2.45
N PRO A 50 2.01 -9.18 3.68
CA PRO A 50 1.47 -8.03 4.38
C PRO A 50 2.61 -7.12 4.86
N MET A 51 2.47 -5.80 4.66
CA MET A 51 3.40 -4.80 5.13
C MET A 51 2.66 -3.56 5.62
N ILE A 52 3.13 -2.99 6.72
CA ILE A 52 2.75 -1.60 7.06
C ILE A 52 3.38 -0.66 6.03
N TYR A 53 2.76 0.48 5.83
CA TYR A 53 3.22 1.47 4.86
C TYR A 53 2.90 2.87 5.33
N GLY A 54 3.48 3.85 4.66
CA GLY A 54 3.11 5.26 4.77
C GLY A 54 3.06 5.90 3.39
N ARG A 55 2.17 6.85 3.20
CA ARG A 55 2.02 7.59 1.94
C ARG A 55 2.47 9.05 2.11
N GLN A 56 3.25 9.51 1.16
CA GLN A 56 3.55 10.93 1.01
C GLN A 56 3.43 11.31 -0.48
N GLY A 57 2.52 12.20 -0.81
CA GLY A 57 2.26 12.58 -2.19
C GLY A 57 1.85 11.37 -3.04
N GLN A 58 2.64 11.04 -4.04
CA GLN A 58 2.44 9.90 -4.93
C GLN A 58 3.31 8.68 -4.55
N THR A 59 4.06 8.76 -3.45
CA THR A 59 4.98 7.72 -3.01
C THR A 59 4.41 6.92 -1.86
N LEU A 60 4.53 5.60 -1.93
CA LEU A 60 4.29 4.68 -0.82
C LEU A 60 5.63 4.20 -0.28
N TYR A 61 5.86 4.41 1.00
CA TYR A 61 7.02 3.88 1.71
C TYR A 61 6.66 2.56 2.38
N LEU A 62 7.50 1.56 2.15
CA LEU A 62 7.41 0.22 2.76
C LEU A 62 8.63 0.00 3.65
N HIS A 63 8.43 -0.64 4.80
CA HIS A 63 9.52 -0.89 5.76
C HIS A 63 9.78 -2.38 5.92
N GLY A 64 11.05 -2.74 5.95
CA GLY A 64 11.51 -4.09 6.23
C GLY A 64 12.98 -4.11 6.63
N ALA A 65 13.41 -5.14 7.37
CA ALA A 65 14.80 -5.28 7.75
C ALA A 65 15.71 -5.33 6.50
N ARG A 66 16.80 -4.56 6.48
CA ARG A 66 17.72 -4.43 5.34
C ARG A 66 18.21 -5.77 4.78
N LYS A 67 18.46 -6.76 5.67
CA LYS A 67 18.92 -8.12 5.29
C LYS A 67 17.76 -9.06 4.98
N ALA A 68 16.51 -8.64 5.13
CA ALA A 68 15.38 -9.50 4.85
C ALA A 68 15.33 -9.89 3.37
N ARG A 69 15.06 -11.16 3.13
CA ARG A 69 14.89 -11.69 1.76
C ARG A 69 13.85 -10.87 0.98
N LEU A 70 12.76 -10.49 1.63
CA LEU A 70 11.69 -9.71 1.03
C LEU A 70 12.19 -8.38 0.45
N VAL A 71 12.96 -7.58 1.22
CA VAL A 71 13.47 -6.28 0.76
C VAL A 71 14.34 -6.45 -0.48
N ARG A 72 15.20 -7.49 -0.50
CA ARG A 72 16.03 -7.79 -1.67
C ARG A 72 15.22 -8.23 -2.89
N LEU A 73 14.18 -9.03 -2.66
CA LEU A 73 13.28 -9.46 -3.74
C LEU A 73 12.47 -8.30 -4.31
N LEU A 74 11.96 -7.40 -3.47
CA LEU A 74 11.25 -6.20 -3.91
C LEU A 74 12.19 -5.29 -4.72
N ALA A 75 13.39 -5.00 -4.20
CA ALA A 75 14.37 -4.18 -4.90
C ALA A 75 14.80 -4.75 -6.26
N ALA A 76 14.79 -6.08 -6.41
CA ALA A 76 15.10 -6.75 -7.66
C ALA A 76 13.91 -6.87 -8.63
N ASN A 77 12.68 -6.58 -8.18
CA ASN A 77 11.49 -6.66 -9.01
C ASN A 77 11.20 -5.33 -9.70
N PRO A 78 11.10 -5.30 -11.03
CA PRO A 78 10.81 -4.07 -11.77
C PRO A 78 9.36 -3.60 -11.61
N LYS A 79 8.47 -4.46 -11.13
CA LYS A 79 7.03 -4.17 -10.98
C LYS A 79 6.45 -4.90 -9.79
N VAL A 80 5.73 -4.15 -8.96
CA VAL A 80 4.97 -4.68 -7.83
C VAL A 80 3.55 -4.14 -7.85
N CYS A 81 2.66 -4.82 -7.13
CA CYS A 81 1.33 -4.32 -6.82
C CYS A 81 1.19 -4.20 -5.31
N VAL A 82 0.87 -3.00 -4.83
CA VAL A 82 0.54 -2.75 -3.43
C VAL A 82 -0.97 -2.59 -3.33
N HIS A 83 -1.62 -3.46 -2.58
CA HIS A 83 -3.07 -3.49 -2.44
C HIS A 83 -3.48 -3.19 -1.00
N VAL A 84 -4.50 -2.33 -0.85
CA VAL A 84 -5.12 -2.00 0.43
C VAL A 84 -6.61 -2.24 0.32
N THR A 85 -7.19 -2.91 1.31
CA THR A 85 -8.65 -3.13 1.41
C THR A 85 -9.14 -2.67 2.78
N LEU A 86 -10.20 -1.88 2.78
CA LEU A 86 -10.96 -1.49 3.95
C LEU A 86 -12.31 -2.20 3.90
N LEU A 87 -12.59 -3.04 4.89
CA LEU A 87 -13.90 -3.68 5.02
C LEU A 87 -14.84 -2.72 5.77
N ASP A 88 -15.84 -2.21 5.08
CA ASP A 88 -16.81 -1.25 5.63
C ASP A 88 -18.02 -1.94 6.28
N GLY A 89 -18.31 -3.19 5.90
CA GLY A 89 -19.41 -3.94 6.50
C GLY A 89 -19.72 -5.26 5.78
N ILE A 90 -20.46 -6.12 6.47
CA ILE A 90 -20.98 -7.38 5.94
C ILE A 90 -22.47 -7.20 5.61
N VAL A 91 -22.86 -7.60 4.42
CA VAL A 91 -24.24 -7.58 3.99
C VAL A 91 -24.84 -8.97 4.16
N LEU A 92 -25.76 -9.11 5.11
CA LEU A 92 -26.50 -10.34 5.33
C LEU A 92 -27.84 -10.27 4.60
N ALA A 93 -28.10 -11.20 3.72
CA ALA A 93 -29.36 -11.34 3.00
C ALA A 93 -30.08 -12.65 3.38
N ARG A 94 -31.34 -12.76 2.93
CA ARG A 94 -32.13 -14.00 3.15
C ARG A 94 -31.60 -15.19 2.35
N SER A 95 -30.84 -14.93 1.28
CA SER A 95 -30.16 -15.97 0.51
C SER A 95 -28.63 -15.75 0.59
N THR A 96 -27.88 -16.83 0.55
CA THR A 96 -26.41 -16.79 0.47
C THR A 96 -25.93 -16.09 -0.80
N PHE A 97 -26.63 -16.23 -1.89
CA PHE A 97 -26.31 -15.60 -3.16
C PHE A 97 -26.32 -14.06 -3.11
N SER A 98 -27.21 -13.48 -2.30
CA SER A 98 -27.33 -12.02 -2.14
C SER A 98 -26.51 -11.49 -0.97
N SER A 99 -25.90 -12.34 -0.17
CA SER A 99 -24.99 -11.93 0.92
C SER A 99 -23.67 -11.47 0.32
N SER A 100 -23.10 -10.39 0.87
CA SER A 100 -21.94 -9.70 0.30
C SER A 100 -21.18 -8.92 1.35
N MET A 101 -20.23 -8.08 0.92
CA MET A 101 -19.56 -7.10 1.77
C MET A 101 -19.51 -5.74 1.09
N ASN A 102 -19.54 -4.71 1.89
CA ASN A 102 -19.20 -3.34 1.48
C ASN A 102 -17.73 -3.10 1.80
N TYR A 103 -16.97 -2.68 0.82
CA TYR A 103 -15.54 -2.44 0.97
C TYR A 103 -15.07 -1.34 0.02
N ARG A 104 -13.94 -0.76 0.37
CA ARG A 104 -13.15 0.12 -0.50
C ARG A 104 -11.77 -0.49 -0.65
N SER A 105 -11.23 -0.49 -1.86
CA SER A 105 -9.89 -1.00 -2.09
C SER A 105 -9.15 -0.21 -3.16
N VAL A 106 -7.82 -0.20 -3.06
CA VAL A 106 -6.92 0.41 -4.03
C VAL A 106 -5.80 -0.56 -4.36
N SER A 107 -5.51 -0.69 -5.65
CA SER A 107 -4.31 -1.37 -6.15
C SER A 107 -3.38 -0.35 -6.78
N VAL A 108 -2.19 -0.20 -6.24
CA VAL A 108 -1.13 0.67 -6.75
C VAL A 108 -0.09 -0.18 -7.46
N PHE A 109 0.16 0.15 -8.73
CA PHE A 109 1.19 -0.51 -9.54
C PHE A 109 2.40 0.40 -9.65
N GLY A 110 3.56 -0.09 -9.28
CA GLY A 110 4.77 0.71 -9.28
C GLY A 110 6.05 -0.12 -9.37
N SER A 111 7.16 0.58 -9.46
CA SER A 111 8.50 0.02 -9.36
C SER A 111 9.08 0.39 -8.00
N PRO A 112 9.53 -0.58 -7.21
CA PRO A 112 10.15 -0.27 -5.92
C PRO A 112 11.56 0.27 -6.12
N GLU A 113 11.92 1.24 -5.30
CA GLU A 113 13.26 1.81 -5.22
C GLU A 113 13.76 1.67 -3.78
N LEU A 114 15.04 1.31 -3.62
CA LEU A 114 15.66 1.23 -2.31
C LEU A 114 16.08 2.63 -1.85
N VAL A 115 15.60 3.05 -0.70
CA VAL A 115 16.03 4.30 -0.08
C VAL A 115 17.30 4.04 0.71
N ASP A 116 18.44 4.55 0.25
CA ASP A 116 19.76 4.35 0.87
C ASP A 116 20.28 5.58 1.59
N ASP A 117 19.86 6.78 1.22
CA ASP A 117 20.22 8.02 1.91
C ASP A 117 19.68 8.05 3.35
N PRO A 118 20.51 8.32 4.37
CA PRO A 118 20.08 8.29 5.77
C PRO A 118 18.97 9.30 6.11
N ALA A 119 19.02 10.51 5.53
CA ALA A 119 18.00 11.53 5.81
C ALA A 119 16.67 11.18 5.16
N GLU A 120 16.70 10.62 3.96
CA GLU A 120 15.51 10.13 3.27
C GLU A 120 14.91 8.92 3.99
N LYS A 121 15.73 8.00 4.51
CA LYS A 121 15.28 6.89 5.37
C LYS A 121 14.54 7.36 6.59
N GLU A 122 15.11 8.32 7.31
CA GLU A 122 14.47 8.89 8.50
C GLU A 122 13.12 9.52 8.15
N ALA A 123 13.06 10.29 7.07
CA ALA A 123 11.83 10.90 6.58
C ALA A 123 10.78 9.83 6.20
N ALA A 124 11.19 8.77 5.50
CA ALA A 124 10.30 7.65 5.12
C ALA A 124 9.76 6.89 6.35
N LEU A 125 10.63 6.61 7.34
CA LEU A 125 10.23 5.95 8.58
C LEU A 125 9.27 6.82 9.40
N ARG A 126 9.47 8.14 9.41
CA ARG A 126 8.53 9.07 10.03
C ARG A 126 7.16 9.04 9.35
N VAL A 127 7.11 9.05 8.02
CA VAL A 127 5.85 8.95 7.26
C VAL A 127 5.10 7.66 7.61
N ILE A 128 5.80 6.52 7.68
CA ILE A 128 5.20 5.24 8.08
C ILE A 128 4.70 5.28 9.54
N SER A 129 5.51 5.83 10.45
CA SER A 129 5.13 5.93 11.87
C SER A 129 3.89 6.79 12.07
N GLU A 130 3.83 7.94 11.42
CA GLU A 130 2.69 8.86 11.49
C GLU A 130 1.42 8.29 10.83
N GLN A 131 1.57 7.44 9.81
CA GLN A 131 0.44 6.71 9.21
C GLN A 131 -0.17 5.70 10.19
N VAL A 132 0.68 4.95 10.91
CA VAL A 132 0.24 3.87 11.81
C VAL A 132 -0.20 4.43 13.18
N MET A 133 0.54 5.37 13.70
CA MET A 133 0.30 6.00 15.02
C MET A 133 0.62 7.50 14.93
N PRO A 134 -0.34 8.35 14.59
CA PRO A 134 -0.13 9.80 14.52
C PRO A 134 0.41 10.38 15.83
N GLY A 135 1.45 11.22 15.75
CA GLY A 135 2.12 11.86 16.88
C GLY A 135 3.18 11.00 17.57
N ARG A 136 3.25 9.70 17.29
CA ARG A 136 4.18 8.78 17.96
C ARG A 136 5.65 9.10 17.69
N TRP A 137 5.96 9.61 16.50
CA TRP A 137 7.34 9.94 16.14
C TRP A 137 8.01 10.90 17.10
N ALA A 138 7.27 11.87 17.64
CA ALA A 138 7.80 12.85 18.61
C ALA A 138 8.08 12.27 20.00
N GLU A 139 7.56 11.09 20.31
CA GLU A 139 7.68 10.44 21.62
C GLU A 139 8.78 9.38 21.67
N VAL A 140 9.32 8.98 20.52
CA VAL A 140 10.35 7.93 20.46
C VAL A 140 11.76 8.52 20.43
N ARG A 141 12.73 7.76 20.91
CA ARG A 141 14.15 8.10 20.78
C ARG A 141 14.59 8.04 19.31
N PRO A 142 15.62 8.79 18.92
CA PRO A 142 16.24 8.62 17.60
C PRO A 142 16.71 7.18 17.37
N SER A 143 16.75 6.78 16.10
CA SER A 143 17.32 5.49 15.69
C SER A 143 18.82 5.43 16.03
N THR A 144 19.33 4.24 16.28
CA THR A 144 20.75 3.99 16.50
C THR A 144 21.40 3.54 15.18
N ASP A 145 22.75 3.60 15.12
CA ASP A 145 23.52 3.14 13.95
C ASP A 145 23.29 1.65 13.58
N ARG A 146 22.70 0.88 14.49
CA ARG A 146 22.37 -0.54 14.26
C ARG A 146 20.98 -0.77 13.71
N GLU A 147 20.12 0.22 13.76
CA GLU A 147 18.74 0.21 13.29
C GLU A 147 18.62 0.82 11.89
#